data_89f037cad641610f6a1be6bc2d24cefa
#
_entry.id   89f037cad641610f6a1be6bc2d24cefa
#
_cell.length_a   1.000
_cell.length_b   1.000
_cell.length_c   1.000
_cell.angle_alpha   90.00
_cell.angle_beta   90.00
_cell.angle_gamma   90.00
#
_symmetry.space_group_name_H-M   'P 1'
#
loop_
_entity.id
_entity.type
_entity.pdbx_description
1 polymer ?
#
loop_
_entity_poly.entity_id
_entity_poly.type
_entity_poly.pdbx_seq_one_letter_code
_entity_poly.pdbx_strand_id
1 'polypeptide(L)'
;MRILITGAAGFIGQQLLAELAVQQPHWMLFAADIRPIPANLQRANIYPLHLDISQREAVLKTVAEYQPQAIVHLASVVSPPPGMSEATLHAIDVEGTRAIIDAAAANGVGQLIITSSGAAYGYYPENAEWIDEHDPLRGHNKFAYAKHKREVEELLVQARIEHPQLRQLILRPGTILGKLVNNQITDLFKKRAVLGVQGSDSRFVFIWDQDVVRIIRKGLECGTAGIYNLAGDGALSLGEIAQILQKPYRPLPVWLLQGVLRALQFCRLTQYGPEQVDFLRYRPVLANRRLKEEFGYTPRYTSREAFIAFLDAQGVSHA
;
A
#
# COMPACT_ATOMS: atom_id res chain seq x y z
N MET A 1 -9.25 -23.34 -6.49
CA MET A 1 -8.75 -22.76 -5.23
C MET A 1 -9.79 -21.82 -4.65
N ARG A 2 -9.98 -21.81 -3.33
CA ARG A 2 -10.85 -20.85 -2.61
C ARG A 2 -9.98 -19.74 -2.04
N ILE A 3 -10.30 -18.49 -2.38
CA ILE A 3 -9.49 -17.32 -1.96
C ILE A 3 -10.40 -16.31 -1.29
N LEU A 4 -10.07 -15.88 -0.08
CA LEU A 4 -10.68 -14.74 0.57
C LEU A 4 -9.86 -13.47 0.26
N ILE A 5 -10.51 -12.45 -0.28
CA ILE A 5 -9.88 -11.16 -0.59
C ILE A 5 -10.55 -10.10 0.26
N THR A 6 -9.84 -9.56 1.26
CA THR A 6 -10.35 -8.43 2.06
C THR A 6 -9.94 -7.11 1.43
N GLY A 7 -10.73 -6.06 1.62
CA GLY A 7 -10.52 -4.80 0.90
C GLY A 7 -10.84 -4.91 -0.59
N ALA A 8 -11.72 -5.84 -0.93
CA ALA A 8 -12.06 -6.23 -2.29
C ALA A 8 -12.72 -5.10 -3.13
N ALA A 9 -13.44 -4.17 -2.48
CA ALA A 9 -13.97 -2.96 -3.11
C ALA A 9 -12.98 -1.78 -3.13
N GLY A 10 -11.74 -1.99 -2.68
CA GLY A 10 -10.63 -1.02 -2.74
C GLY A 10 -10.02 -0.92 -4.14
N PHE A 11 -9.09 0.05 -4.30
CA PHE A 11 -8.44 0.33 -5.58
C PHE A 11 -7.73 -0.90 -6.18
N ILE A 12 -6.88 -1.58 -5.40
CA ILE A 12 -6.18 -2.81 -5.86
C ILE A 12 -7.13 -4.01 -5.83
N GLY A 13 -8.05 -4.10 -4.85
CA GLY A 13 -8.97 -5.21 -4.71
C GLY A 13 -9.86 -5.41 -5.93
N GLN A 14 -10.44 -4.33 -6.46
CA GLN A 14 -11.28 -4.38 -7.66
C GLN A 14 -10.51 -4.88 -8.89
N GLN A 15 -9.28 -4.39 -9.08
CA GLN A 15 -8.44 -4.79 -10.20
C GLN A 15 -7.98 -6.24 -10.07
N LEU A 16 -7.67 -6.67 -8.85
CA LEU A 16 -7.32 -8.07 -8.56
C LEU A 16 -8.50 -9.00 -8.84
N LEU A 17 -9.70 -8.64 -8.40
CA LEU A 17 -10.92 -9.42 -8.73
C LEU A 17 -11.13 -9.52 -10.23
N ALA A 18 -11.02 -8.41 -10.97
CA ALA A 18 -11.18 -8.41 -12.42
C ALA A 18 -10.16 -9.32 -13.11
N GLU A 19 -8.90 -9.25 -12.70
CA GLU A 19 -7.81 -10.07 -13.24
C GLU A 19 -8.02 -11.55 -12.92
N LEU A 20 -8.23 -11.91 -11.65
CA LEU A 20 -8.36 -13.30 -11.21
C LEU A 20 -9.62 -13.96 -11.77
N ALA A 21 -10.74 -13.23 -11.89
CA ALA A 21 -11.97 -13.79 -12.42
C ALA A 21 -11.83 -14.25 -13.88
N VAL A 22 -10.97 -13.58 -14.65
CA VAL A 22 -10.72 -13.92 -16.07
C VAL A 22 -9.60 -14.93 -16.21
N GLN A 23 -8.47 -14.71 -15.51
CA GLN A 23 -7.28 -15.55 -15.66
C GLN A 23 -7.41 -16.90 -14.95
N GLN A 24 -8.26 -16.96 -13.90
CA GLN A 24 -8.44 -18.15 -13.06
C GLN A 24 -9.93 -18.47 -12.86
N PRO A 25 -10.69 -18.79 -13.93
CA PRO A 25 -12.15 -18.94 -13.88
C PRO A 25 -12.61 -20.07 -12.95
N HIS A 26 -11.72 -21.01 -12.60
CA HIS A 26 -12.02 -22.12 -11.68
C HIS A 26 -11.75 -21.78 -10.20
N TRP A 27 -11.24 -20.59 -9.89
CA TRP A 27 -11.07 -20.16 -8.52
C TRP A 27 -12.35 -19.53 -7.98
N MET A 28 -12.67 -19.83 -6.74
CA MET A 28 -13.76 -19.17 -6.02
C MET A 28 -13.19 -17.98 -5.28
N LEU A 29 -13.66 -16.79 -5.61
CA LEU A 29 -13.17 -15.52 -5.10
C LEU A 29 -14.18 -14.94 -4.11
N PHE A 30 -13.93 -15.07 -2.81
CA PHE A 30 -14.74 -14.48 -1.76
C PHE A 30 -14.30 -13.03 -1.58
N ALA A 31 -15.08 -12.10 -2.14
CA ALA A 31 -14.78 -10.67 -2.21
C ALA A 31 -15.35 -9.95 -0.98
N ALA A 32 -14.54 -9.77 0.04
CA ALA A 32 -14.94 -9.21 1.34
C ALA A 32 -14.57 -7.74 1.47
N ASP A 33 -15.54 -6.89 1.78
CA ASP A 33 -15.37 -5.46 2.07
C ASP A 33 -16.57 -4.97 2.90
N ILE A 34 -16.41 -3.82 3.56
CA ILE A 34 -17.53 -3.10 4.19
C ILE A 34 -18.42 -2.39 3.16
N ARG A 35 -17.89 -2.12 1.98
CA ARG A 35 -18.59 -1.52 0.84
C ARG A 35 -19.05 -2.60 -0.12
N PRO A 36 -20.15 -2.38 -0.86
CA PRO A 36 -20.60 -3.31 -1.87
C PRO A 36 -19.57 -3.44 -3.00
N ILE A 37 -19.41 -4.66 -3.53
CA ILE A 37 -18.61 -4.91 -4.72
C ILE A 37 -19.30 -4.32 -5.94
N PRO A 38 -18.62 -3.51 -6.77
CA PRO A 38 -19.22 -2.89 -7.95
C PRO A 38 -19.87 -3.89 -8.90
N ALA A 39 -21.02 -3.52 -9.46
CA ALA A 39 -21.82 -4.40 -10.32
C ALA A 39 -21.07 -4.90 -11.57
N ASN A 40 -20.15 -4.07 -12.10
CA ASN A 40 -19.30 -4.44 -13.24
C ASN A 40 -18.28 -5.55 -12.94
N LEU A 41 -18.08 -5.89 -11.66
CA LEU A 41 -17.22 -6.98 -11.20
C LEU A 41 -18.00 -8.26 -10.88
N GLN A 42 -19.32 -8.28 -11.09
CA GLN A 42 -20.11 -9.51 -10.90
C GLN A 42 -19.74 -10.55 -11.97
N ARG A 43 -19.24 -11.68 -11.51
CA ARG A 43 -18.86 -12.85 -12.31
C ARG A 43 -19.27 -14.12 -11.56
N ALA A 44 -19.47 -15.21 -12.27
CA ALA A 44 -19.93 -16.46 -11.68
C ALA A 44 -19.02 -17.02 -10.58
N ASN A 45 -17.75 -16.66 -10.60
CA ASN A 45 -16.75 -17.13 -9.64
C ASN A 45 -16.40 -16.07 -8.56
N ILE A 46 -17.10 -14.93 -8.50
CA ILE A 46 -16.95 -13.91 -7.48
C ILE A 46 -18.16 -13.94 -6.53
N TYR A 47 -17.88 -14.13 -5.24
CA TYR A 47 -18.86 -14.21 -4.17
C TYR A 47 -18.70 -13.00 -3.24
N PRO A 48 -19.54 -11.95 -3.37
CA PRO A 48 -19.46 -10.78 -2.52
C PRO A 48 -19.80 -11.11 -1.07
N LEU A 49 -18.99 -10.62 -0.14
CA LEU A 49 -19.20 -10.75 1.29
C LEU A 49 -19.12 -9.38 1.96
N HIS A 50 -20.08 -9.08 2.85
CA HIS A 50 -19.95 -7.93 3.73
C HIS A 50 -19.11 -8.33 4.95
N LEU A 51 -17.96 -7.71 5.13
CA LEU A 51 -17.05 -8.01 6.23
C LEU A 51 -16.34 -6.74 6.71
N ASP A 52 -16.57 -6.39 7.97
CA ASP A 52 -15.77 -5.43 8.71
C ASP A 52 -14.66 -6.18 9.45
N ILE A 53 -13.43 -5.99 9.02
CA ILE A 53 -12.26 -6.67 9.61
C ILE A 53 -11.95 -6.22 11.04
N SER A 54 -12.46 -5.07 11.49
CA SER A 54 -12.35 -4.62 12.88
C SER A 54 -13.21 -5.47 13.84
N GLN A 55 -14.15 -6.26 13.29
CA GLN A 55 -15.02 -7.17 14.05
C GLN A 55 -14.40 -8.58 14.07
N ARG A 56 -13.56 -8.84 15.06
CA ARG A 56 -12.80 -10.10 15.19
C ARG A 56 -13.67 -11.34 15.01
N GLU A 57 -14.82 -11.42 15.68
CA GLU A 57 -15.71 -12.59 15.60
C GLU A 57 -16.27 -12.81 14.19
N ALA A 58 -16.59 -11.71 13.47
CA ALA A 58 -17.03 -11.78 12.08
C ALA A 58 -15.93 -12.35 11.18
N VAL A 59 -14.67 -11.94 11.40
CA VAL A 59 -13.52 -12.47 10.65
C VAL A 59 -13.35 -13.96 10.90
N LEU A 60 -13.33 -14.39 12.18
CA LEU A 60 -13.19 -15.81 12.56
C LEU A 60 -14.29 -16.67 11.94
N LYS A 61 -15.55 -16.22 12.06
CA LYS A 61 -16.71 -16.89 11.48
C LYS A 61 -16.59 -17.00 9.95
N THR A 62 -16.25 -15.92 9.28
CA THR A 62 -16.12 -15.90 7.81
C THR A 62 -15.05 -16.89 7.34
N VAL A 63 -13.87 -16.90 7.94
CA VAL A 63 -12.80 -17.82 7.53
C VAL A 63 -13.19 -19.27 7.83
N ALA A 64 -13.83 -19.53 8.96
CA ALA A 64 -14.32 -20.87 9.30
C ALA A 64 -15.43 -21.37 8.37
N GLU A 65 -16.34 -20.51 7.93
CA GLU A 65 -17.45 -20.84 7.02
C GLU A 65 -16.97 -21.11 5.59
N TYR A 66 -16.15 -20.21 5.04
CA TYR A 66 -15.75 -20.29 3.63
C TYR A 66 -14.50 -21.14 3.40
N GLN A 67 -13.74 -21.48 4.46
CA GLN A 67 -12.56 -22.37 4.41
C GLN A 67 -11.60 -21.99 3.25
N PRO A 68 -11.10 -20.73 3.16
CA PRO A 68 -10.21 -20.34 2.10
C PRO A 68 -8.86 -21.08 2.19
N GLN A 69 -8.30 -21.44 1.04
CA GLN A 69 -6.96 -22.01 0.94
C GLN A 69 -5.88 -20.94 0.95
N ALA A 70 -6.25 -19.72 0.53
CA ALA A 70 -5.40 -18.53 0.58
C ALA A 70 -6.22 -17.31 0.98
N ILE A 71 -5.58 -16.36 1.67
CA ILE A 71 -6.15 -15.04 1.99
C ILE A 71 -5.27 -13.97 1.36
N VAL A 72 -5.89 -13.04 0.62
CA VAL A 72 -5.25 -11.81 0.15
C VAL A 72 -5.81 -10.64 0.98
N HIS A 73 -5.00 -10.12 1.88
CA HIS A 73 -5.40 -9.07 2.81
C HIS A 73 -4.98 -7.70 2.28
N LEU A 74 -5.94 -6.98 1.68
CA LEU A 74 -5.75 -5.63 1.12
C LEU A 74 -6.49 -4.56 1.92
N ALA A 75 -7.34 -4.95 2.88
CA ALA A 75 -8.09 -4.01 3.70
C ALA A 75 -7.14 -3.19 4.58
N SER A 76 -7.14 -1.88 4.40
CA SER A 76 -6.35 -0.90 5.17
C SER A 76 -6.85 0.51 4.88
N VAL A 77 -6.68 1.43 5.80
CA VAL A 77 -7.07 2.83 5.63
C VAL A 77 -5.85 3.69 5.30
N VAL A 78 -5.59 3.89 4.02
CA VAL A 78 -4.45 4.70 3.54
C VAL A 78 -4.71 6.20 3.67
N SER A 79 -5.95 6.61 3.43
CA SER A 79 -6.38 8.02 3.48
C SER A 79 -7.61 8.12 4.38
N PRO A 80 -7.42 8.34 5.69
CA PRO A 80 -8.53 8.40 6.62
C PRO A 80 -9.44 9.60 6.31
N PRO A 81 -10.77 9.43 6.40
CA PRO A 81 -11.69 10.54 6.31
C PRO A 81 -11.50 11.49 7.51
N PRO A 82 -11.85 12.79 7.35
CA PRO A 82 -11.77 13.74 8.45
C PRO A 82 -12.53 13.26 9.69
N GLY A 83 -11.90 13.36 10.87
CA GLY A 83 -12.50 12.97 12.13
C GLY A 83 -12.36 11.50 12.53
N MET A 84 -11.79 10.65 11.70
CA MET A 84 -11.48 9.26 12.10
C MET A 84 -10.34 9.26 13.12
N SER A 85 -10.59 8.64 14.28
CA SER A 85 -9.60 8.59 15.37
C SER A 85 -8.46 7.62 15.07
N GLU A 86 -7.27 7.84 15.66
CA GLU A 86 -6.15 6.89 15.58
C GLU A 86 -6.54 5.52 16.14
N ALA A 87 -7.34 5.47 17.21
CA ALA A 87 -7.82 4.22 17.78
C ALA A 87 -8.67 3.42 16.78
N THR A 88 -9.54 4.10 16.01
CA THR A 88 -10.33 3.45 14.96
C THR A 88 -9.43 2.93 13.83
N LEU A 89 -8.44 3.73 13.42
CA LEU A 89 -7.45 3.30 12.42
C LEU A 89 -6.65 2.08 12.88
N HIS A 90 -6.21 2.10 14.14
CA HIS A 90 -5.49 0.97 14.74
C HIS A 90 -6.36 -0.30 14.81
N ALA A 91 -7.62 -0.16 15.21
CA ALA A 91 -8.56 -1.28 15.26
C ALA A 91 -8.76 -1.93 13.87
N ILE A 92 -8.79 -1.11 12.81
CA ILE A 92 -8.92 -1.62 11.43
C ILE A 92 -7.58 -2.22 10.96
N ASP A 93 -6.49 -1.45 11.00
CA ASP A 93 -5.24 -1.83 10.34
C ASP A 93 -4.48 -2.90 11.13
N VAL A 94 -4.39 -2.79 12.47
CA VAL A 94 -3.58 -3.67 13.30
C VAL A 94 -4.41 -4.80 13.86
N GLU A 95 -5.50 -4.52 14.59
CA GLU A 95 -6.30 -5.58 15.21
C GLU A 95 -7.09 -6.38 14.16
N GLY A 96 -7.54 -5.74 13.08
CA GLY A 96 -8.14 -6.43 11.94
C GLY A 96 -7.16 -7.40 11.27
N THR A 97 -5.91 -6.99 11.07
CA THR A 97 -4.86 -7.89 10.56
C THR A 97 -4.57 -9.03 11.54
N ARG A 98 -4.51 -8.75 12.85
CA ARG A 98 -4.37 -9.80 13.88
C ARG A 98 -5.50 -10.83 13.76
N ALA A 99 -6.75 -10.37 13.62
CA ALA A 99 -7.89 -11.26 13.46
C ALA A 99 -7.79 -12.14 12.21
N ILE A 100 -7.29 -11.59 11.09
CA ILE A 100 -7.04 -12.35 9.85
C ILE A 100 -5.96 -13.42 10.06
N ILE A 101 -4.86 -13.08 10.73
CA ILE A 101 -3.77 -14.03 11.03
C ILE A 101 -4.28 -15.17 11.89
N ASP A 102 -4.98 -14.85 12.98
CA ASP A 102 -5.52 -15.83 13.91
C ASP A 102 -6.53 -16.77 13.24
N ALA A 103 -7.44 -16.18 12.42
CA ALA A 103 -8.42 -16.94 11.68
C ALA A 103 -7.76 -17.87 10.63
N ALA A 104 -6.73 -17.38 9.95
CA ALA A 104 -5.97 -18.15 8.98
C ALA A 104 -5.25 -19.34 9.64
N ALA A 105 -4.58 -19.11 10.77
CA ALA A 105 -3.88 -20.14 11.53
C ALA A 105 -4.84 -21.20 12.08
N ALA A 106 -5.96 -20.78 12.68
CA ALA A 106 -6.95 -21.68 13.28
C ALA A 106 -7.67 -22.56 12.25
N ASN A 107 -7.77 -22.13 10.99
CA ASN A 107 -8.48 -22.88 9.94
C ASN A 107 -7.55 -23.50 8.89
N GLY A 108 -6.24 -23.58 9.14
CA GLY A 108 -5.30 -24.24 8.25
C GLY A 108 -5.14 -23.59 6.88
N VAL A 109 -5.29 -22.28 6.80
CA VAL A 109 -5.04 -21.52 5.57
C VAL A 109 -3.58 -21.69 5.15
N GLY A 110 -3.34 -22.13 3.93
CA GLY A 110 -1.99 -22.43 3.45
C GLY A 110 -1.16 -21.20 3.07
N GLN A 111 -1.79 -20.06 2.75
CA GLN A 111 -1.09 -18.86 2.31
C GLN A 111 -1.81 -17.58 2.72
N LEU A 112 -1.05 -16.61 3.25
CA LEU A 112 -1.48 -15.25 3.51
C LEU A 112 -0.64 -14.30 2.66
N ILE A 113 -1.28 -13.56 1.75
CA ILE A 113 -0.66 -12.47 1.00
C ILE A 113 -1.16 -11.16 1.62
N ILE A 114 -0.26 -10.27 1.97
CA ILE A 114 -0.59 -8.99 2.58
C ILE A 114 0.15 -7.84 1.91
N THR A 115 -0.56 -6.74 1.68
CA THR A 115 0.06 -5.48 1.28
C THR A 115 0.42 -4.67 2.52
N SER A 116 1.71 -4.66 2.86
CA SER A 116 2.32 -3.71 3.77
C SER A 116 2.57 -2.38 3.04
N SER A 117 3.65 -1.69 3.31
CA SER A 117 4.03 -0.43 2.64
C SER A 117 5.50 -0.11 2.86
N GLY A 118 6.12 0.58 1.92
CA GLY A 118 7.40 1.25 2.16
C GLY A 118 7.37 2.24 3.31
N ALA A 119 6.19 2.75 3.70
CA ALA A 119 6.03 3.59 4.88
C ALA A 119 6.44 2.90 6.20
N ALA A 120 6.42 1.57 6.25
CA ALA A 120 6.83 0.80 7.43
C ALA A 120 8.31 1.04 7.80
N TYR A 121 9.17 1.39 6.84
CA TYR A 121 10.56 1.78 7.12
C TYR A 121 10.68 3.09 7.88
N GLY A 122 9.67 3.97 7.79
CA GLY A 122 9.65 5.29 8.42
C GLY A 122 10.37 6.36 7.59
N TYR A 123 10.29 7.59 8.07
CA TYR A 123 10.79 8.79 7.38
C TYR A 123 11.95 9.39 8.19
N TYR A 124 13.15 8.84 8.00
CA TYR A 124 14.33 9.18 8.81
C TYR A 124 15.56 9.49 7.95
N PRO A 125 16.40 10.44 8.36
CA PRO A 125 17.62 10.77 7.63
C PRO A 125 18.65 9.61 7.61
N GLU A 126 18.54 8.67 8.55
CA GLU A 126 19.41 7.50 8.66
C GLU A 126 18.97 6.33 7.77
N ASN A 127 17.90 6.50 6.99
CA ASN A 127 17.50 5.51 6.01
C ASN A 127 18.59 5.40 4.92
N ALA A 128 18.85 4.18 4.46
CA ALA A 128 19.75 3.94 3.34
C ALA A 128 19.26 4.70 2.08
N GLU A 129 20.15 5.06 1.19
CA GLU A 129 19.79 5.70 -0.09
C GLU A 129 18.83 4.82 -0.90
N TRP A 130 19.05 3.52 -0.89
CA TRP A 130 18.15 2.49 -1.40
C TRP A 130 17.88 1.48 -0.30
N ILE A 131 16.61 1.39 0.10
CA ILE A 131 16.16 0.53 1.18
C ILE A 131 15.86 -0.86 0.66
N ASP A 132 16.48 -1.87 1.26
CA ASP A 132 16.29 -3.29 0.97
C ASP A 132 15.35 -3.91 2.01
N GLU A 133 14.87 -5.12 1.76
CA GLU A 133 13.90 -5.79 2.65
C GLU A 133 14.47 -6.21 4.01
N HIS A 134 15.79 -6.21 4.17
CA HIS A 134 16.49 -6.47 5.43
C HIS A 134 16.69 -5.22 6.29
N ASP A 135 16.46 -4.04 5.72
CA ASP A 135 16.54 -2.79 6.48
C ASP A 135 15.46 -2.75 7.58
N PRO A 136 15.78 -2.14 8.74
CA PRO A 136 14.89 -2.16 9.89
C PRO A 136 13.60 -1.37 9.64
N LEU A 137 12.48 -1.94 10.06
CA LEU A 137 11.18 -1.27 10.07
C LEU A 137 11.10 -0.39 11.31
N ARG A 138 11.19 0.91 11.15
CA ARG A 138 11.12 1.87 12.27
C ARG A 138 9.72 2.45 12.44
N GLY A 139 8.90 2.42 11.37
CA GLY A 139 7.64 3.15 11.31
C GLY A 139 7.88 4.65 11.55
N HIS A 140 6.88 5.37 11.99
CA HIS A 140 7.05 6.76 12.43
C HIS A 140 5.92 7.12 13.39
N ASN A 141 6.24 7.37 14.66
CA ASN A 141 5.23 7.53 15.73
C ASN A 141 4.24 8.69 15.51
N LYS A 142 4.61 9.69 14.68
CA LYS A 142 3.74 10.82 14.33
C LYS A 142 2.88 10.57 13.09
N PHE A 143 3.06 9.42 12.42
CA PHE A 143 2.30 9.03 11.24
C PHE A 143 1.62 7.70 11.52
N ALA A 144 0.34 7.73 11.88
CA ALA A 144 -0.42 6.55 12.24
C ALA A 144 -0.27 5.43 11.20
N TYR A 145 -0.38 5.75 9.92
CA TYR A 145 -0.21 4.76 8.85
C TYR A 145 1.15 4.05 8.85
N ALA A 146 2.25 4.81 8.98
CA ALA A 146 3.60 4.23 9.02
C ALA A 146 3.83 3.40 10.28
N LYS A 147 3.31 3.86 11.43
CA LYS A 147 3.32 3.15 12.71
C LYS A 147 2.56 1.83 12.60
N HIS A 148 1.31 1.88 12.10
CA HIS A 148 0.47 0.68 11.97
C HIS A 148 1.07 -0.35 11.00
N LYS A 149 1.65 0.09 9.88
CA LYS A 149 2.31 -0.85 8.94
C LYS A 149 3.52 -1.55 9.57
N ARG A 150 4.29 -0.87 10.43
CA ARG A 150 5.33 -1.52 11.23
C ARG A 150 4.73 -2.54 12.21
N GLU A 151 3.71 -2.14 12.98
CA GLU A 151 3.05 -3.02 13.96
C GLU A 151 2.45 -4.26 13.30
N VAL A 152 1.83 -4.10 12.13
CA VAL A 152 1.34 -5.23 11.30
C VAL A 152 2.47 -6.18 10.93
N GLU A 153 3.63 -5.68 10.54
CA GLU A 153 4.76 -6.56 10.19
C GLU A 153 5.38 -7.22 11.42
N GLU A 154 5.35 -6.58 12.58
CA GLU A 154 5.72 -7.22 13.87
C GLU A 154 4.79 -8.40 14.19
N LEU A 155 3.46 -8.26 13.98
CA LEU A 155 2.51 -9.36 14.09
C LEU A 155 2.82 -10.51 13.12
N LEU A 156 3.18 -10.19 11.88
CA LEU A 156 3.53 -11.19 10.88
C LEU A 156 4.84 -11.92 11.21
N VAL A 157 5.81 -11.24 11.82
CA VAL A 157 7.03 -11.89 12.33
C VAL A 157 6.68 -12.90 13.41
N GLN A 158 5.85 -12.51 14.38
CA GLN A 158 5.40 -13.41 15.45
C GLN A 158 4.63 -14.61 14.88
N ALA A 159 3.70 -14.36 13.97
CA ALA A 159 2.93 -15.41 13.33
C ALA A 159 3.77 -16.41 12.51
N ARG A 160 4.91 -15.99 11.93
CA ARG A 160 5.83 -16.93 11.25
C ARG A 160 6.51 -17.89 12.21
N ILE A 161 6.73 -17.47 13.44
CA ILE A 161 7.31 -18.32 14.50
C ILE A 161 6.27 -19.29 15.03
N GLU A 162 5.06 -18.80 15.34
CA GLU A 162 3.98 -19.58 15.95
C GLU A 162 3.26 -20.50 14.96
N HIS A 163 3.16 -20.08 13.70
CA HIS A 163 2.41 -20.78 12.64
C HIS A 163 3.25 -20.94 11.36
N PRO A 164 4.36 -21.69 11.39
CA PRO A 164 5.27 -21.83 10.26
C PRO A 164 4.63 -22.46 9.01
N GLN A 165 3.49 -23.16 9.17
CA GLN A 165 2.70 -23.71 8.07
C GLN A 165 1.94 -22.62 7.28
N LEU A 166 1.68 -21.44 7.85
CA LEU A 166 1.05 -20.30 7.17
C LEU A 166 2.12 -19.54 6.36
N ARG A 167 2.25 -19.88 5.10
CA ARG A 167 3.17 -19.17 4.20
C ARG A 167 2.75 -17.73 4.01
N GLN A 168 3.65 -16.81 4.32
CA GLN A 168 3.39 -15.36 4.23
C GLN A 168 4.12 -14.76 3.04
N LEU A 169 3.38 -14.08 2.16
CA LEU A 169 3.92 -13.19 1.14
C LEU A 169 3.60 -11.75 1.53
N ILE A 170 4.62 -11.00 1.92
CA ILE A 170 4.50 -9.61 2.37
C ILE A 170 5.02 -8.71 1.26
N LEU A 171 4.16 -7.84 0.78
CA LEU A 171 4.45 -6.90 -0.30
C LEU A 171 4.54 -5.49 0.28
N ARG A 172 5.69 -4.81 0.08
CA ARG A 172 5.94 -3.44 0.53
C ARG A 172 5.95 -2.49 -0.67
N PRO A 173 4.79 -2.04 -1.17
CA PRO A 173 4.77 -1.10 -2.28
C PRO A 173 5.30 0.27 -1.88
N GLY A 174 6.01 0.90 -2.82
CA GLY A 174 6.21 2.33 -2.88
C GLY A 174 4.88 3.04 -3.21
N THR A 175 4.95 4.16 -3.93
CA THR A 175 3.73 4.84 -4.37
C THR A 175 3.12 4.08 -5.56
N ILE A 176 1.93 3.53 -5.36
CA ILE A 176 1.20 2.87 -6.44
C ILE A 176 0.53 3.94 -7.31
N LEU A 177 0.78 3.90 -8.61
CA LEU A 177 0.13 4.71 -9.62
C LEU A 177 -0.73 3.83 -10.54
N GLY A 178 -1.77 4.44 -11.13
CA GLY A 178 -2.67 3.76 -12.05
C GLY A 178 -3.71 4.73 -12.62
N LYS A 179 -4.50 4.27 -13.56
CA LYS A 179 -5.48 5.13 -14.27
C LYS A 179 -6.50 5.79 -13.34
N LEU A 180 -6.93 5.09 -12.29
CA LEU A 180 -8.00 5.54 -11.39
C LEU A 180 -7.48 5.96 -10.01
N VAL A 181 -6.14 6.03 -9.84
CA VAL A 181 -5.59 6.40 -8.55
C VAL A 181 -5.86 7.87 -8.24
N ASN A 182 -6.37 8.10 -7.04
CA ASN A 182 -6.55 9.43 -6.47
C ASN A 182 -6.22 9.36 -4.98
N ASN A 183 -5.10 9.94 -4.58
CA ASN A 183 -4.63 9.93 -3.20
C ASN A 183 -3.84 11.21 -2.89
N GLN A 184 -3.45 11.37 -1.63
CA GLN A 184 -2.72 12.54 -1.15
C GLN A 184 -1.42 12.84 -1.94
N ILE A 185 -0.74 11.79 -2.43
CA ILE A 185 0.51 11.96 -3.20
C ILE A 185 0.19 12.49 -4.60
N THR A 186 -0.81 11.93 -5.27
CA THR A 186 -1.22 12.42 -6.60
C THR A 186 -1.78 13.83 -6.53
N ASP A 187 -2.38 14.24 -5.41
CA ASP A 187 -2.86 15.60 -5.20
C ASP A 187 -1.72 16.64 -5.10
N LEU A 188 -0.52 16.25 -4.67
CA LEU A 188 0.65 17.13 -4.71
C LEU A 188 0.98 17.54 -6.16
N PHE A 189 0.80 16.62 -7.11
CA PHE A 189 1.12 16.83 -8.50
C PHE A 189 0.08 17.67 -9.27
N LYS A 190 -1.15 17.79 -8.74
CA LYS A 190 -2.22 18.64 -9.30
C LYS A 190 -2.03 20.14 -9.00
N LYS A 191 -1.18 20.51 -8.03
CA LYS A 191 -0.95 21.90 -7.65
C LYS A 191 -0.25 22.70 -8.76
N ARG A 192 -0.36 24.04 -8.70
CA ARG A 192 0.25 24.96 -9.71
C ARG A 192 1.79 24.97 -9.67
N ALA A 193 2.38 24.55 -8.55
CA ALA A 193 3.82 24.42 -8.38
C ALA A 193 4.11 23.17 -7.56
N VAL A 194 5.24 22.54 -7.80
CA VAL A 194 5.75 21.43 -6.97
C VAL A 194 6.54 22.05 -5.83
N LEU A 195 6.07 21.78 -4.60
CA LEU A 195 6.75 22.22 -3.39
C LEU A 195 7.80 21.17 -3.01
N GLY A 196 9.00 21.63 -2.69
CA GLY A 196 10.07 20.81 -2.13
C GLY A 196 10.54 21.35 -0.79
N VAL A 197 11.48 20.65 -0.19
CA VAL A 197 12.15 21.08 1.04
C VAL A 197 13.59 21.44 0.70
N GLN A 198 14.01 22.65 1.06
CA GLN A 198 15.35 23.13 0.79
C GLN A 198 16.40 22.23 1.46
N GLY A 199 17.42 21.83 0.71
CA GLY A 199 18.48 20.95 1.20
C GLY A 199 18.08 19.47 1.29
N SER A 200 16.91 19.07 0.72
CA SER A 200 16.50 17.67 0.64
C SER A 200 16.39 17.23 -0.81
N ASP A 201 16.98 16.06 -1.12
CA ASP A 201 16.82 15.34 -2.39
C ASP A 201 15.89 14.14 -2.21
N SER A 202 14.72 14.39 -1.64
CA SER A 202 13.74 13.33 -1.42
C SER A 202 13.22 12.78 -2.75
N ARG A 203 13.30 11.47 -2.92
CA ARG A 203 12.95 10.78 -4.15
C ARG A 203 11.71 9.92 -3.98
N PHE A 204 10.97 9.76 -5.06
CA PHE A 204 9.78 8.94 -5.15
C PHE A 204 10.07 7.72 -6.00
N VAL A 205 9.71 6.56 -5.51
CA VAL A 205 9.60 5.34 -6.29
C VAL A 205 8.13 5.07 -6.59
N PHE A 206 7.87 4.68 -7.81
CA PHE A 206 6.52 4.38 -8.28
C PHE A 206 6.44 2.93 -8.75
N ILE A 207 5.25 2.34 -8.59
CA ILE A 207 4.90 1.08 -9.21
C ILE A 207 3.52 1.18 -9.85
N TRP A 208 3.34 0.55 -10.99
CA TRP A 208 2.05 0.53 -11.67
C TRP A 208 1.09 -0.46 -11.02
N ASP A 209 -0.17 -0.09 -10.89
CA ASP A 209 -1.20 -0.89 -10.22
C ASP A 209 -1.36 -2.30 -10.81
N GLN A 210 -1.27 -2.43 -12.13
CA GLN A 210 -1.35 -3.74 -12.79
C GLN A 210 -0.14 -4.64 -12.48
N ASP A 211 1.03 -4.06 -12.18
CA ASP A 211 2.17 -4.85 -11.72
C ASP A 211 1.91 -5.42 -10.32
N VAL A 212 1.32 -4.62 -9.42
CA VAL A 212 0.93 -5.10 -8.07
C VAL A 212 -0.06 -6.25 -8.19
N VAL A 213 -1.08 -6.12 -9.04
CA VAL A 213 -2.08 -7.17 -9.29
C VAL A 213 -1.43 -8.45 -9.81
N ARG A 214 -0.53 -8.35 -10.79
CA ARG A 214 0.18 -9.51 -11.38
C ARG A 214 1.12 -10.17 -10.38
N ILE A 215 1.78 -9.39 -9.52
CA ILE A 215 2.63 -9.91 -8.45
C ILE A 215 1.79 -10.73 -7.46
N ILE A 216 0.63 -10.21 -7.04
CA ILE A 216 -0.30 -10.94 -6.16
C ILE A 216 -0.77 -12.23 -6.85
N ARG A 217 -1.20 -12.16 -8.10
CA ARG A 217 -1.61 -13.34 -8.88
C ARG A 217 -0.49 -14.38 -8.95
N LYS A 218 0.72 -13.99 -9.35
CA LYS A 218 1.89 -14.88 -9.40
C LYS A 218 2.18 -15.51 -8.04
N GLY A 219 2.09 -14.70 -6.97
CA GLY A 219 2.25 -15.19 -5.59
C GLY A 219 1.25 -16.28 -5.23
N LEU A 220 -0.02 -16.14 -5.64
CA LEU A 220 -1.06 -17.16 -5.46
C LEU A 220 -0.80 -18.41 -6.30
N GLU A 221 -0.47 -18.26 -7.58
CA GLU A 221 -0.22 -19.37 -8.53
C GLU A 221 0.98 -20.22 -8.09
N CYS A 222 2.05 -19.57 -7.64
CA CYS A 222 3.29 -20.26 -7.26
C CYS A 222 3.35 -20.64 -5.76
N GLY A 223 2.41 -20.20 -4.94
CA GLY A 223 2.46 -20.39 -3.50
C GLY A 223 3.68 -19.73 -2.84
N THR A 224 4.16 -18.61 -3.42
CA THR A 224 5.40 -17.94 -3.00
C THR A 224 5.26 -17.34 -1.61
N ALA A 225 6.30 -17.48 -0.80
CA ALA A 225 6.46 -16.79 0.48
C ALA A 225 7.67 -15.83 0.41
N GLY A 226 7.73 -14.89 1.35
CA GLY A 226 8.84 -13.94 1.43
C GLY A 226 8.35 -12.50 1.61
N ILE A 227 9.31 -11.58 1.62
CA ILE A 227 9.07 -10.14 1.76
C ILE A 227 9.69 -9.47 0.54
N TYR A 228 8.93 -8.60 -0.14
CA TYR A 228 9.39 -7.95 -1.36
C TYR A 228 8.97 -6.49 -1.43
N ASN A 229 9.93 -5.63 -1.70
CA ASN A 229 9.69 -4.23 -2.03
C ASN A 229 9.13 -4.13 -3.46
N LEU A 230 8.07 -3.37 -3.63
CA LEU A 230 7.43 -3.18 -4.93
C LEU A 230 7.68 -1.76 -5.44
N ALA A 231 8.58 -1.63 -6.39
CA ALA A 231 8.91 -0.39 -7.07
C ALA A 231 9.34 -0.67 -8.50
N GLY A 232 9.07 0.24 -9.43
CA GLY A 232 9.73 0.29 -10.74
C GLY A 232 11.19 0.72 -10.58
N ASP A 233 12.02 0.43 -11.57
CA ASP A 233 13.43 0.83 -11.56
C ASP A 233 13.59 2.36 -11.50
N GLY A 234 14.62 2.81 -10.79
CA GLY A 234 14.91 4.23 -10.59
C GLY A 234 13.98 4.93 -9.60
N ALA A 235 14.22 6.19 -9.38
CA ALA A 235 13.44 7.06 -8.52
C ALA A 235 13.41 8.47 -9.10
N LEU A 236 12.40 9.27 -8.77
CA LEU A 236 12.26 10.65 -9.23
C LEU A 236 12.32 11.62 -8.06
N SER A 237 13.20 12.60 -8.13
CA SER A 237 13.19 13.77 -7.24
C SER A 237 11.99 14.68 -7.51
N LEU A 238 11.62 15.52 -6.55
CA LEU A 238 10.58 16.53 -6.74
C LEU A 238 10.95 17.54 -7.83
N GLY A 239 12.24 17.82 -8.05
CA GLY A 239 12.73 18.65 -9.14
C GLY A 239 12.46 18.02 -10.51
N GLU A 240 12.79 16.74 -10.69
CA GLU A 240 12.50 16.00 -11.94
C GLU A 240 10.99 15.88 -12.20
N ILE A 241 10.20 15.61 -11.14
CA ILE A 241 8.73 15.62 -11.23
C ILE A 241 8.22 16.97 -11.70
N ALA A 242 8.77 18.07 -11.19
CA ALA A 242 8.39 19.42 -11.59
C ALA A 242 8.74 19.70 -13.08
N GLN A 243 9.91 19.22 -13.55
CA GLN A 243 10.31 19.31 -14.94
C GLN A 243 9.35 18.53 -15.85
N ILE A 244 9.04 17.27 -15.52
CA ILE A 244 8.09 16.46 -16.28
C ILE A 244 6.72 17.15 -16.35
N LEU A 245 6.24 17.71 -15.24
CA LEU A 245 4.95 18.42 -15.15
C LEU A 245 4.97 19.81 -15.80
N GLN A 246 6.12 20.30 -16.26
CA GLN A 246 6.32 21.69 -16.74
C GLN A 246 5.85 22.74 -15.72
N LYS A 247 6.08 22.47 -14.42
CA LYS A 247 5.65 23.33 -13.32
C LYS A 247 6.85 23.93 -12.58
N PRO A 248 6.71 25.13 -12.00
CA PRO A 248 7.75 25.69 -11.16
C PRO A 248 8.07 24.77 -9.97
N TYR A 249 9.35 24.48 -9.75
CA TYR A 249 9.83 23.85 -8.51
C TYR A 249 10.14 24.91 -7.48
N ARG A 250 9.54 24.80 -6.29
CA ARG A 250 9.70 25.77 -5.20
C ARG A 250 10.17 25.08 -3.92
N PRO A 251 11.47 24.91 -3.71
CA PRO A 251 12.01 24.41 -2.47
C PRO A 251 11.90 25.49 -1.38
N LEU A 252 11.24 25.17 -0.28
CA LEU A 252 11.04 26.08 0.84
C LEU A 252 11.88 25.63 2.06
N PRO A 253 12.35 26.57 2.89
CA PRO A 253 13.05 26.24 4.12
C PRO A 253 12.16 25.43 5.08
N VAL A 254 12.76 24.48 5.79
CA VAL A 254 12.08 23.61 6.79
C VAL A 254 11.26 24.41 7.79
N TRP A 255 11.89 25.45 8.38
CA TRP A 255 11.23 26.28 9.40
C TRP A 255 9.98 26.99 8.90
N LEU A 256 9.99 27.42 7.63
CA LEU A 256 8.83 28.08 7.01
C LEU A 256 7.68 27.08 6.81
N LEU A 257 7.97 25.92 6.25
CA LEU A 257 6.96 24.86 6.06
C LEU A 257 6.36 24.41 7.40
N GLN A 258 7.20 24.18 8.40
CA GLN A 258 6.74 23.81 9.74
C GLN A 258 5.91 24.92 10.38
N GLY A 259 6.31 26.18 10.23
CA GLY A 259 5.56 27.33 10.74
C GLY A 259 4.17 27.46 10.11
N VAL A 260 4.09 27.36 8.77
CA VAL A 260 2.82 27.40 8.04
C VAL A 260 1.90 26.22 8.45
N LEU A 261 2.44 25.00 8.54
CA LEU A 261 1.64 23.84 8.95
C LEU A 261 1.12 23.99 10.39
N ARG A 262 1.94 24.48 11.33
CA ARG A 262 1.49 24.78 12.70
C ARG A 262 0.36 25.80 12.73
N ALA A 263 0.49 26.90 11.98
CA ALA A 263 -0.54 27.93 11.92
C ALA A 263 -1.85 27.39 11.33
N LEU A 264 -1.79 26.65 10.22
CA LEU A 264 -2.95 26.01 9.60
C LEU A 264 -3.62 24.99 10.54
N GLN A 265 -2.83 24.19 11.26
CA GLN A 265 -3.33 23.22 12.23
C GLN A 265 -3.99 23.92 13.42
N PHE A 266 -3.39 24.99 13.94
CA PHE A 266 -3.98 25.80 15.01
C PHE A 266 -5.33 26.40 14.61
N CYS A 267 -5.42 26.89 13.36
CA CYS A 267 -6.67 27.42 12.79
C CYS A 267 -7.67 26.31 12.38
N ARG A 268 -7.34 25.01 12.59
CA ARG A 268 -8.15 23.85 12.16
C ARG A 268 -8.44 23.82 10.66
N LEU A 269 -7.58 24.43 9.85
CA LEU A 269 -7.69 24.45 8.39
C LEU A 269 -7.04 23.20 7.74
N THR A 270 -6.27 22.45 8.50
CA THR A 270 -5.67 21.18 8.09
C THR A 270 -5.57 20.22 9.28
N GLN A 271 -5.61 18.93 8.98
CA GLN A 271 -5.29 17.86 9.94
C GLN A 271 -3.78 17.55 9.99
N TYR A 272 -2.99 18.11 9.07
CA TYR A 272 -1.57 17.82 8.94
C TYR A 272 -0.74 18.75 9.80
N GLY A 273 0.15 18.18 10.61
CA GLY A 273 1.06 18.91 11.48
C GLY A 273 2.44 19.15 10.83
N PRO A 274 3.35 19.83 11.57
CA PRO A 274 4.69 20.15 11.09
C PRO A 274 5.56 18.91 10.79
N GLU A 275 5.21 17.74 11.31
CA GLU A 275 5.85 16.46 11.04
C GLU A 275 5.74 16.05 9.56
N GLN A 276 4.74 16.55 8.82
CA GLN A 276 4.61 16.28 7.38
C GLN A 276 5.84 16.71 6.56
N VAL A 277 6.67 17.59 7.12
CA VAL A 277 7.93 17.99 6.48
C VAL A 277 8.90 16.80 6.42
N ASP A 278 8.93 15.94 7.45
CA ASP A 278 9.79 14.76 7.47
C ASP A 278 9.36 13.72 6.41
N PHE A 279 8.04 13.57 6.19
CA PHE A 279 7.50 12.77 5.08
C PHE A 279 8.00 13.25 3.71
N LEU A 280 8.15 14.57 3.52
CA LEU A 280 8.67 15.13 2.27
C LEU A 280 10.19 15.07 2.17
N ARG A 281 10.92 15.01 3.32
CA ARG A 281 12.38 15.04 3.36
C ARG A 281 13.04 13.67 3.25
N TYR A 282 12.44 12.67 3.87
CA TYR A 282 13.08 11.38 4.16
C TYR A 282 12.24 10.20 3.68
N ARG A 283 11.71 10.31 2.47
CA ARG A 283 10.93 9.22 1.89
C ARG A 283 11.77 7.96 1.69
N PRO A 284 11.25 6.78 2.05
CA PRO A 284 11.88 5.51 1.72
C PRO A 284 11.99 5.32 0.20
N VAL A 285 13.20 5.11 -0.29
CA VAL A 285 13.49 4.77 -1.69
C VAL A 285 13.73 3.28 -1.76
N LEU A 286 12.77 2.52 -2.28
CA LEU A 286 12.76 1.07 -2.23
C LEU A 286 13.61 0.46 -3.34
N ALA A 287 14.57 -0.39 -2.99
CA ALA A 287 15.24 -1.29 -3.91
C ALA A 287 14.30 -2.43 -4.30
N ASN A 288 14.25 -2.79 -5.58
CA ASN A 288 13.39 -3.85 -6.11
C ASN A 288 14.19 -5.09 -6.58
N ARG A 289 15.44 -5.21 -6.15
CA ARG A 289 16.33 -6.29 -6.59
C ARG A 289 15.76 -7.67 -6.27
N ARG A 290 15.29 -7.87 -5.03
CA ARG A 290 14.73 -9.16 -4.61
C ARG A 290 13.44 -9.51 -5.36
N LEU A 291 12.61 -8.52 -5.69
CA LEU A 291 11.44 -8.73 -6.53
C LEU A 291 11.83 -9.31 -7.90
N LYS A 292 12.94 -8.84 -8.49
CA LYS A 292 13.41 -9.32 -9.80
C LYS A 292 14.14 -10.65 -9.70
N GLU A 293 15.09 -10.78 -8.78
CA GLU A 293 16.02 -11.92 -8.72
C GLU A 293 15.43 -13.14 -8.00
N GLU A 294 14.69 -12.94 -6.90
CA GLU A 294 14.16 -14.02 -6.07
C GLU A 294 12.69 -14.33 -6.38
N PHE A 295 11.83 -13.30 -6.44
CA PHE A 295 10.43 -13.49 -6.80
C PHE A 295 10.25 -13.74 -8.30
N GLY A 296 11.19 -13.28 -9.13
CA GLY A 296 11.20 -13.47 -10.57
C GLY A 296 10.14 -12.63 -11.28
N TYR A 297 9.93 -11.37 -10.83
CA TYR A 297 9.03 -10.42 -11.49
C TYR A 297 9.74 -9.10 -11.75
N THR A 298 9.81 -8.71 -13.03
CA THR A 298 10.30 -7.39 -13.43
C THR A 298 9.10 -6.47 -13.66
N PRO A 299 8.97 -5.34 -12.93
CA PRO A 299 7.92 -4.36 -13.18
C PRO A 299 7.91 -3.89 -14.63
N ARG A 300 6.73 -3.69 -15.18
CA ARG A 300 6.54 -3.30 -16.58
C ARG A 300 7.07 -1.91 -16.86
N TYR A 301 7.00 -1.03 -15.88
CA TYR A 301 7.44 0.36 -15.97
C TYR A 301 8.53 0.64 -14.94
N THR A 302 9.53 1.44 -15.33
CA THR A 302 10.38 2.17 -14.40
C THR A 302 9.55 3.17 -13.60
N SER A 303 10.08 3.71 -12.51
CA SER A 303 9.40 4.76 -11.74
C SER A 303 9.04 5.97 -12.61
N ARG A 304 9.91 6.36 -13.56
CA ARG A 304 9.67 7.45 -14.49
C ARG A 304 8.53 7.13 -15.46
N GLU A 305 8.56 5.97 -16.07
CA GLU A 305 7.53 5.53 -17.01
C GLU A 305 6.17 5.35 -16.33
N ALA A 306 6.14 4.82 -15.11
CA ALA A 306 4.90 4.71 -14.34
C ALA A 306 4.30 6.10 -14.04
N PHE A 307 5.15 7.10 -13.75
CA PHE A 307 4.69 8.46 -13.53
C PHE A 307 4.15 9.10 -14.83
N ILE A 308 4.84 8.92 -15.96
CA ILE A 308 4.38 9.41 -17.28
C ILE A 308 3.06 8.74 -17.64
N ALA A 309 2.97 7.41 -17.56
CA ALA A 309 1.73 6.68 -17.84
C ALA A 309 0.55 7.12 -16.97
N PHE A 310 0.82 7.52 -15.72
CA PHE A 310 -0.19 8.12 -14.85
C PHE A 310 -0.65 9.48 -15.38
N LEU A 311 0.26 10.36 -15.80
CA LEU A 311 -0.08 11.68 -16.34
C LEU A 311 -0.91 11.55 -17.63
N ASP A 312 -0.52 10.65 -18.54
CA ASP A 312 -1.27 10.31 -19.75
C ASP A 312 -2.70 9.88 -19.43
N ALA A 313 -2.85 8.99 -18.46
CA ALA A 313 -4.16 8.49 -18.04
C ALA A 313 -5.05 9.56 -17.39
N GLN A 314 -4.44 10.62 -16.81
CA GLN A 314 -5.15 11.77 -16.26
C GLN A 314 -5.37 12.90 -17.28
N GLY A 315 -4.88 12.78 -18.51
CA GLY A 315 -4.94 13.82 -19.53
C GLY A 315 -4.12 15.07 -19.17
N VAL A 316 -3.06 14.90 -18.37
CA VAL A 316 -2.17 15.99 -17.96
C VAL A 316 -1.03 16.13 -18.96
N SER A 317 -0.88 17.32 -19.57
CA SER A 317 0.28 17.62 -20.44
C SER A 317 1.57 17.54 -19.64
N HIS A 318 2.59 16.94 -20.24
CA HIS A 318 3.91 16.76 -19.65
C HIS A 318 5.01 16.85 -20.73
N ALA A 319 6.30 16.94 -20.30
CA ALA A 319 7.48 16.98 -21.18
C ALA A 319 8.00 15.56 -21.45
#